data_9b65f1c78562a072157831345b19068c
#
_entry.id   9b65f1c78562a072157831345b19068c
#
_cell.length_a   1.000
_cell.length_b   1.000
_cell.length_c   1.000
_cell.angle_alpha   90.00
_cell.angle_beta   90.00
_cell.angle_gamma   90.00
#
_symmetry.space_group_name_H-M   'P 1'
#
loop_
_entity.id
_entity.type
_entity.pdbx_description
1 polymer ?
#
loop_
_entity_poly.entity_id
_entity_poly.type
_entity_poly.pdbx_seq_one_letter_code
_entity_poly.pdbx_strand_id
1 'polypeptide(L)'
;MTEYRLAKPEEWEDCIELANYVFSTAHRPHDFEQLIPRVYQAGPEMARIHRVAVAENGRLRAEIAVLPQQMAAGGKLLRAGYVGSVSVHPKARGEGHMKRLLGDWITDLEGTCDLLALDGQRQRYAYFGFTPGSEKYTFYLDVANVRHTWKNGELSAYTFAPLFPENGEADEEAAAFAKKLNEEKPLYVVREDVKACLKTFGEQAIAIWKNGERIGYLALCGGNQVVEAEVLEEQDFVPALAAYLKENALDFLFISIPVYETGKAAALSEVCESFTKERCGSAMYRIFQFADVIEA
;
A
#
# COMPACT_ATOMS: atom_id res chain seq x y z
N MET A 1 7.32 -36.84 2.16
CA MET A 1 6.59 -36.20 1.00
C MET A 1 6.16 -34.82 1.45
N THR A 2 6.16 -33.79 0.57
CA THR A 2 5.68 -32.43 0.92
C THR A 2 4.23 -32.30 0.56
N GLU A 3 3.38 -31.85 1.49
CA GLU A 3 1.97 -31.54 1.27
C GLU A 3 1.81 -30.07 0.85
N TYR A 4 0.94 -29.78 -0.14
CA TYR A 4 0.61 -28.44 -0.61
C TYR A 4 -0.88 -28.19 -0.41
N ARG A 5 -1.25 -27.20 0.40
CA ARG A 5 -2.64 -26.88 0.76
C ARG A 5 -2.77 -25.46 1.30
N LEU A 6 -3.99 -25.06 1.63
CA LEU A 6 -4.20 -23.87 2.45
C LEU A 6 -3.73 -24.12 3.88
N ALA A 7 -3.21 -23.07 4.52
CA ALA A 7 -2.85 -23.12 5.92
C ALA A 7 -4.12 -23.27 6.79
N LYS A 8 -3.96 -23.95 7.93
CA LYS A 8 -5.01 -24.10 8.93
C LYS A 8 -4.91 -22.98 9.97
N PRO A 9 -5.99 -22.63 10.69
CA PRO A 9 -5.95 -21.60 11.73
C PRO A 9 -4.86 -21.82 12.78
N GLU A 10 -4.61 -23.06 13.17
CA GLU A 10 -3.57 -23.43 14.13
C GLU A 10 -2.13 -23.25 13.62
N GLU A 11 -1.95 -23.06 12.31
CA GLU A 11 -0.65 -22.81 11.66
C GLU A 11 -0.39 -21.30 11.44
N TRP A 12 -1.26 -20.46 11.94
CA TRP A 12 -1.17 -19.00 11.75
C TRP A 12 0.15 -18.42 12.25
N GLU A 13 0.55 -18.77 13.45
CA GLU A 13 1.82 -18.32 14.03
C GLU A 13 3.02 -18.84 13.25
N ASP A 14 2.98 -20.09 12.78
CA ASP A 14 4.04 -20.66 11.94
C ASP A 14 4.19 -19.91 10.61
N CYS A 15 3.11 -19.42 10.01
CA CYS A 15 3.14 -18.58 8.81
C CYS A 15 3.85 -17.25 9.11
N ILE A 16 3.46 -16.56 10.19
CA ILE A 16 4.08 -15.29 10.59
C ILE A 16 5.58 -15.48 10.87
N GLU A 17 5.93 -16.51 11.63
CA GLU A 17 7.33 -16.83 11.94
C GLU A 17 8.15 -17.12 10.68
N LEU A 18 7.61 -17.91 9.74
CA LEU A 18 8.30 -18.22 8.49
C LEU A 18 8.51 -16.95 7.65
N ALA A 19 7.49 -16.08 7.52
CA ALA A 19 7.62 -14.82 6.82
C ALA A 19 8.70 -13.94 7.48
N ASN A 20 8.60 -13.71 8.79
CA ASN A 20 9.56 -12.91 9.55
C ASN A 20 10.99 -13.45 9.39
N TYR A 21 11.18 -14.76 9.53
CA TYR A 21 12.49 -15.39 9.37
C TYR A 21 13.07 -15.21 7.97
N VAL A 22 12.29 -15.49 6.92
CA VAL A 22 12.77 -15.43 5.53
C VAL A 22 13.09 -14.00 5.12
N PHE A 23 12.26 -13.04 5.46
CA PHE A 23 12.48 -11.64 5.10
C PHE A 23 13.59 -11.02 5.93
N SER A 24 13.69 -11.31 7.24
CA SER A 24 14.80 -10.86 8.08
C SER A 24 16.16 -11.40 7.64
N THR A 25 16.19 -12.63 7.13
CA THR A 25 17.43 -13.23 6.60
C THR A 25 17.87 -12.59 5.27
N ALA A 26 16.93 -12.09 4.47
CA ALA A 26 17.20 -11.53 3.14
C ALA A 26 17.44 -10.01 3.17
N HIS A 27 16.92 -9.32 4.19
CA HIS A 27 16.91 -7.86 4.30
C HIS A 27 17.29 -7.42 5.73
N ARG A 28 16.69 -6.32 6.19
CA ARG A 28 16.72 -5.89 7.60
C ARG A 28 15.73 -6.72 8.43
N PRO A 29 15.82 -6.70 9.77
CA PRO A 29 14.81 -7.34 10.61
C PRO A 29 13.39 -6.93 10.24
N HIS A 30 12.50 -7.90 10.09
CA HIS A 30 11.08 -7.74 9.77
C HIS A 30 10.24 -8.25 10.93
N ASP A 31 9.18 -7.50 11.21
CA ASP A 31 8.09 -7.89 12.09
C ASP A 31 6.78 -7.60 11.31
N PHE A 32 6.22 -8.62 10.71
CA PHE A 32 5.05 -8.47 9.85
C PHE A 32 3.80 -8.05 10.60
N GLU A 33 3.68 -8.34 11.89
CA GLU A 33 2.57 -7.88 12.72
C GLU A 33 2.59 -6.36 12.87
N GLN A 34 3.78 -5.77 13.01
CA GLN A 34 3.94 -4.32 13.04
C GLN A 34 3.92 -3.67 11.65
N LEU A 35 4.50 -4.33 10.65
CA LEU A 35 4.62 -3.78 9.30
C LEU A 35 3.30 -3.83 8.52
N ILE A 36 2.50 -4.89 8.70
CA ILE A 36 1.25 -5.10 7.95
C ILE A 36 0.13 -5.50 8.91
N PRO A 37 -0.25 -4.61 9.85
CA PRO A 37 -1.22 -4.92 10.89
C PRO A 37 -2.58 -5.34 10.33
N ARG A 38 -3.01 -4.81 9.19
CA ARG A 38 -4.27 -5.19 8.53
C ARG A 38 -4.39 -6.68 8.18
N VAL A 39 -3.26 -7.38 8.09
CA VAL A 39 -3.22 -8.83 7.81
C VAL A 39 -2.84 -9.59 9.06
N TYR A 40 -1.72 -9.25 9.67
CA TYR A 40 -1.06 -10.06 10.69
C TYR A 40 -1.55 -9.80 12.12
N GLN A 41 -2.36 -8.75 12.34
CA GLN A 41 -3.09 -8.54 13.61
C GLN A 41 -4.58 -8.90 13.50
N ALA A 42 -5.05 -9.38 12.35
CA ALA A 42 -6.47 -9.70 12.14
C ALA A 42 -6.90 -11.02 12.82
N GLY A 43 -5.95 -11.95 13.01
CA GLY A 43 -6.20 -13.20 13.75
C GLY A 43 -6.09 -14.48 12.92
N PRO A 44 -6.21 -15.65 13.58
CA PRO A 44 -5.91 -16.95 12.98
C PRO A 44 -6.80 -17.36 11.78
N GLU A 45 -7.98 -16.77 11.63
CA GLU A 45 -8.84 -16.97 10.46
C GLU A 45 -8.21 -16.48 9.16
N MET A 46 -7.21 -15.59 9.26
CA MET A 46 -6.41 -15.14 8.13
C MET A 46 -5.43 -16.20 7.61
N ALA A 47 -5.21 -17.29 8.31
CA ALA A 47 -4.41 -18.41 7.81
C ALA A 47 -4.91 -18.90 6.44
N ARG A 48 -6.22 -18.84 6.18
CA ARG A 48 -6.85 -19.25 4.91
C ARG A 48 -6.36 -18.49 3.66
N ILE A 49 -5.74 -17.31 3.81
CA ILE A 49 -5.17 -16.59 2.67
C ILE A 49 -3.76 -17.09 2.32
N HIS A 50 -3.18 -17.99 3.13
CA HIS A 50 -1.88 -18.60 2.90
C HIS A 50 -2.00 -19.98 2.29
N ARG A 51 -1.28 -20.24 1.19
CA ARG A 51 -0.96 -21.57 0.74
C ARG A 51 0.41 -21.96 1.25
N VAL A 52 0.52 -23.17 1.77
CA VAL A 52 1.72 -23.65 2.44
C VAL A 52 2.24 -24.94 1.83
N ALA A 53 3.56 -25.13 1.90
CA ALA A 53 4.23 -26.40 1.65
C ALA A 53 4.68 -26.97 2.99
N VAL A 54 4.11 -28.09 3.41
CA VAL A 54 4.30 -28.70 4.72
C VAL A 54 5.12 -29.99 4.59
N ALA A 55 6.20 -30.11 5.33
CA ALA A 55 7.01 -31.32 5.39
C ALA A 55 6.31 -32.44 6.21
N GLU A 56 6.76 -33.67 6.08
CA GLU A 56 6.23 -34.84 6.83
C GLU A 56 6.26 -34.65 8.36
N ASN A 57 7.18 -33.88 8.86
CA ASN A 57 7.29 -33.56 10.29
C ASN A 57 6.44 -32.34 10.71
N GLY A 58 5.52 -31.89 9.88
CA GLY A 58 4.61 -30.78 10.14
C GLY A 58 5.21 -29.38 9.96
N ARG A 59 6.49 -29.22 9.68
CA ARG A 59 7.11 -27.90 9.55
C ARG A 59 6.79 -27.25 8.20
N LEU A 60 6.51 -25.95 8.21
CA LEU A 60 6.36 -25.15 7.01
C LEU A 60 7.70 -24.98 6.29
N ARG A 61 7.72 -25.27 4.99
CA ARG A 61 8.87 -25.11 4.10
C ARG A 61 8.75 -23.87 3.22
N ALA A 62 7.54 -23.51 2.86
CA ALA A 62 7.24 -22.34 2.06
C ALA A 62 5.78 -21.91 2.28
N GLU A 63 5.52 -20.66 2.00
CA GLU A 63 4.18 -20.09 1.96
C GLU A 63 4.06 -18.99 0.90
N ILE A 64 2.85 -18.75 0.44
CA ILE A 64 2.44 -17.59 -0.36
C ILE A 64 1.05 -17.18 0.08
N ALA A 65 0.90 -15.91 0.49
CA ALA A 65 -0.41 -15.33 0.78
C ALA A 65 -1.01 -14.66 -0.46
N VAL A 66 -2.32 -14.74 -0.61
CA VAL A 66 -3.10 -13.89 -1.50
C VAL A 66 -4.21 -13.23 -0.70
N LEU A 67 -4.06 -11.94 -0.44
CA LEU A 67 -5.06 -11.13 0.27
C LEU A 67 -6.14 -10.72 -0.73
N PRO A 68 -7.40 -11.17 -0.55
CA PRO A 68 -8.51 -10.72 -1.37
C PRO A 68 -8.72 -9.21 -1.18
N GLN A 69 -8.96 -8.50 -2.27
CA GLN A 69 -9.21 -7.07 -2.29
C GLN A 69 -10.30 -6.75 -3.32
N GLN A 70 -10.97 -5.63 -3.13
CA GLN A 70 -11.78 -5.00 -4.16
C GLN A 70 -11.08 -3.72 -4.62
N MET A 71 -11.07 -3.51 -5.93
CA MET A 71 -10.52 -2.32 -6.56
C MET A 71 -11.62 -1.64 -7.35
N ALA A 72 -11.85 -0.37 -7.09
CA ALA A 72 -12.79 0.43 -7.88
C ALA A 72 -12.02 1.17 -8.98
N ALA A 73 -12.52 1.10 -10.19
CA ALA A 73 -11.98 1.80 -11.34
C ALA A 73 -13.15 2.23 -12.24
N GLY A 74 -13.21 3.51 -12.60
CA GLY A 74 -14.26 4.04 -13.48
C GLY A 74 -15.70 3.74 -13.05
N GLY A 75 -15.94 3.55 -11.74
CA GLY A 75 -17.26 3.19 -11.18
C GLY A 75 -17.57 1.68 -11.19
N LYS A 76 -16.67 0.82 -11.69
CA LYS A 76 -16.78 -0.64 -11.61
C LYS A 76 -15.96 -1.17 -10.44
N LEU A 77 -16.44 -2.25 -9.82
CA LEU A 77 -15.70 -3.00 -8.80
C LEU A 77 -15.06 -4.24 -9.43
N LEU A 78 -13.75 -4.31 -9.32
CA LEU A 78 -12.94 -5.45 -9.75
C LEU A 78 -12.56 -6.30 -8.53
N ARG A 79 -12.62 -7.62 -8.69
CA ARG A 79 -12.14 -8.59 -7.70
C ARG A 79 -10.64 -8.73 -7.88
N ALA A 80 -9.88 -8.23 -6.93
CA ALA A 80 -8.43 -8.25 -6.95
C ALA A 80 -7.85 -9.14 -5.85
N GLY A 81 -6.64 -9.63 -6.05
CA GLY A 81 -5.85 -10.31 -5.03
C GLY A 81 -4.46 -9.71 -4.94
N TYR A 82 -4.00 -9.41 -3.73
CA TYR A 82 -2.61 -8.99 -3.53
C TYR A 82 -1.76 -10.17 -3.07
N VAL A 83 -0.76 -10.53 -3.89
CA VAL A 83 0.18 -11.62 -3.60
C VAL A 83 1.27 -11.09 -2.68
N GLY A 84 1.32 -11.62 -1.47
CA GLY A 84 2.28 -11.24 -0.44
C GLY A 84 2.91 -12.45 0.26
N SER A 85 3.79 -12.19 1.22
CA SER A 85 4.44 -13.20 2.08
C SER A 85 5.07 -14.36 1.32
N VAL A 86 5.64 -14.09 0.15
CA VAL A 86 6.28 -15.11 -0.68
C VAL A 86 7.56 -15.58 0.00
N SER A 87 7.43 -16.59 0.84
CA SER A 87 8.49 -17.11 1.71
C SER A 87 8.84 -18.55 1.38
N VAL A 88 10.13 -18.82 1.17
CA VAL A 88 10.67 -20.16 1.07
C VAL A 88 11.81 -20.29 2.07
N HIS A 89 11.65 -21.21 3.02
CA HIS A 89 12.69 -21.48 4.03
C HIS A 89 14.05 -21.71 3.36
N PRO A 90 15.15 -21.08 3.81
CA PRO A 90 16.47 -21.16 3.14
C PRO A 90 16.93 -22.59 2.81
N LYS A 91 16.64 -23.54 3.71
CA LYS A 91 17.00 -24.97 3.51
C LYS A 91 16.09 -25.72 2.53
N ALA A 92 15.00 -25.09 2.06
CA ALA A 92 14.05 -25.65 1.09
C ALA A 92 14.09 -24.94 -0.27
N ARG A 93 15.04 -24.01 -0.44
CA ARG A 93 15.25 -23.31 -1.72
C ARG A 93 15.74 -24.31 -2.78
N GLY A 94 15.29 -24.06 -4.02
CA GLY A 94 15.62 -24.96 -5.16
C GLY A 94 14.68 -26.15 -5.34
N GLU A 95 13.76 -26.40 -4.39
CA GLU A 95 12.83 -27.54 -4.46
C GLU A 95 11.53 -27.22 -5.23
N GLY A 96 11.39 -26.00 -5.76
CA GLY A 96 10.23 -25.62 -6.59
C GLY A 96 8.98 -25.20 -5.83
N HIS A 97 9.02 -25.03 -4.51
CA HIS A 97 7.85 -24.70 -3.69
C HIS A 97 7.15 -23.42 -4.12
N MET A 98 7.89 -22.33 -4.37
CA MET A 98 7.31 -21.07 -4.86
C MET A 98 6.53 -21.28 -6.15
N LYS A 99 7.12 -22.01 -7.11
CA LYS A 99 6.50 -22.28 -8.40
C LYS A 99 5.19 -23.04 -8.23
N ARG A 100 5.17 -24.04 -7.36
CA ARG A 100 3.98 -24.85 -7.09
C ARG A 100 2.90 -24.02 -6.41
N LEU A 101 3.20 -23.35 -5.30
CA LEU A 101 2.22 -22.59 -4.52
C LEU A 101 1.59 -21.43 -5.31
N LEU A 102 2.42 -20.67 -6.08
CA LEU A 102 1.90 -19.58 -6.90
C LEU A 102 1.08 -20.10 -8.09
N GLY A 103 1.51 -21.23 -8.68
CA GLY A 103 0.74 -21.89 -9.73
C GLY A 103 -0.62 -22.38 -9.25
N ASP A 104 -0.68 -22.97 -8.08
CA ASP A 104 -1.93 -23.42 -7.45
C ASP A 104 -2.85 -22.24 -7.14
N TRP A 105 -2.32 -21.11 -6.62
CA TRP A 105 -3.09 -19.88 -6.43
C TRP A 105 -3.68 -19.33 -7.74
N ILE A 106 -2.88 -19.27 -8.79
CA ILE A 106 -3.33 -18.79 -10.11
C ILE A 106 -4.47 -19.66 -10.64
N THR A 107 -4.35 -20.99 -10.51
CA THR A 107 -5.38 -21.92 -10.95
C THR A 107 -6.68 -21.76 -10.18
N ASP A 108 -6.60 -21.62 -8.85
CA ASP A 108 -7.80 -21.50 -8.00
C ASP A 108 -8.54 -20.17 -8.21
N LEU A 109 -7.80 -19.11 -8.55
CA LEU A 109 -8.36 -17.76 -8.71
C LEU A 109 -8.83 -17.48 -10.13
N GLU A 110 -8.51 -18.34 -11.09
CA GLU A 110 -9.01 -18.21 -12.45
C GLU A 110 -10.54 -18.29 -12.48
N GLY A 111 -11.18 -17.28 -13.09
CA GLY A 111 -12.63 -17.14 -13.14
C GLY A 111 -13.30 -16.54 -11.89
N THR A 112 -12.60 -16.45 -10.78
CA THR A 112 -13.13 -15.84 -9.53
C THR A 112 -12.47 -14.51 -9.17
N CYS A 113 -11.32 -14.22 -9.77
CA CYS A 113 -10.54 -13.00 -9.58
C CYS A 113 -10.33 -12.35 -10.96
N ASP A 114 -10.38 -11.03 -11.03
CA ASP A 114 -10.20 -10.30 -12.28
C ASP A 114 -8.74 -9.97 -12.52
N LEU A 115 -7.99 -9.69 -11.42
CA LEU A 115 -6.55 -9.45 -11.47
C LEU A 115 -5.83 -9.80 -10.17
N LEU A 116 -4.54 -10.12 -10.29
CA LEU A 116 -3.61 -10.20 -9.17
C LEU A 116 -2.59 -9.05 -9.24
N ALA A 117 -2.27 -8.48 -8.10
CA ALA A 117 -1.22 -7.49 -7.93
C ALA A 117 -0.13 -8.01 -6.99
N LEU A 118 1.10 -7.57 -7.17
CA LEU A 118 2.20 -7.80 -6.24
C LEU A 118 3.28 -6.74 -6.40
N ASP A 119 4.12 -6.61 -5.36
CA ASP A 119 5.41 -5.95 -5.45
C ASP A 119 6.54 -6.97 -5.42
N GLY A 120 7.39 -6.96 -6.47
CA GLY A 120 8.44 -7.96 -6.54
C GLY A 120 9.38 -7.85 -7.73
N GLN A 121 10.32 -8.77 -7.79
CA GLN A 121 11.33 -8.80 -8.85
C GLN A 121 10.75 -9.37 -10.15
N ARG A 122 10.80 -8.60 -11.23
CA ARG A 122 10.30 -8.99 -12.55
C ARG A 122 10.76 -10.39 -12.99
N GLN A 123 12.01 -10.72 -12.79
CA GLN A 123 12.58 -12.01 -13.20
C GLN A 123 11.91 -13.23 -12.54
N ARG A 124 11.36 -13.02 -11.33
CA ARG A 124 10.69 -14.09 -10.58
C ARG A 124 9.25 -14.28 -11.02
N TYR A 125 8.54 -13.18 -11.34
CA TYR A 125 7.09 -13.20 -11.52
C TYR A 125 6.64 -13.14 -12.99
N ALA A 126 7.50 -12.67 -13.92
CA ALA A 126 7.17 -12.65 -15.35
C ALA A 126 6.84 -14.04 -15.91
N TYR A 127 7.49 -15.09 -15.39
CA TYR A 127 7.19 -16.49 -15.74
C TYR A 127 5.72 -16.88 -15.46
N PHE A 128 5.09 -16.24 -14.47
CA PHE A 128 3.69 -16.48 -14.09
C PHE A 128 2.73 -15.51 -14.77
N GLY A 129 3.17 -14.77 -15.76
CA GLY A 129 2.34 -13.82 -16.52
C GLY A 129 2.13 -12.46 -15.83
N PHE A 130 2.91 -12.13 -14.80
CA PHE A 130 2.89 -10.80 -14.21
C PHE A 130 3.70 -9.82 -15.05
N THR A 131 3.16 -8.63 -15.26
CA THR A 131 3.77 -7.55 -16.04
C THR A 131 3.80 -6.27 -15.21
N PRO A 132 4.89 -5.48 -15.22
CA PRO A 132 4.93 -4.16 -14.61
C PRO A 132 3.86 -3.25 -15.22
N GLY A 133 3.08 -2.57 -14.39
CA GLY A 133 1.91 -1.83 -14.87
C GLY A 133 1.61 -0.52 -14.15
N SER A 134 2.50 -0.01 -13.32
CA SER A 134 2.27 1.23 -12.58
C SER A 134 3.32 2.29 -12.91
N GLU A 135 2.88 3.55 -13.04
CA GLU A 135 3.75 4.72 -13.16
C GLU A 135 3.35 5.77 -12.12
N LYS A 136 4.34 6.50 -11.63
CA LYS A 136 4.13 7.61 -10.69
C LYS A 136 5.02 8.79 -11.02
N TYR A 137 4.59 9.97 -10.58
CA TYR A 137 5.46 11.12 -10.40
C TYR A 137 5.98 11.14 -8.96
N THR A 138 7.23 11.55 -8.78
CA THR A 138 7.79 11.90 -7.47
C THR A 138 8.32 13.31 -7.55
N PHE A 139 7.67 14.22 -6.83
CA PHE A 139 8.03 15.63 -6.72
C PHE A 139 8.90 15.86 -5.50
N TYR A 140 9.80 16.81 -5.61
CA TYR A 140 10.65 17.30 -4.53
C TYR A 140 10.23 18.72 -4.17
N LEU A 141 9.55 18.86 -3.03
CA LEU A 141 9.14 20.15 -2.49
C LEU A 141 10.07 20.51 -1.34
N ASP A 142 10.80 21.62 -1.47
CA ASP A 142 11.76 22.08 -0.48
C ASP A 142 11.43 23.44 0.13
N VAL A 143 12.24 23.86 1.11
CA VAL A 143 12.09 25.14 1.81
C VAL A 143 12.21 26.32 0.84
N ALA A 144 13.02 26.22 -0.23
CA ALA A 144 13.17 27.30 -1.20
C ALA A 144 11.90 27.47 -2.03
N ASN A 145 11.31 26.38 -2.52
CA ASN A 145 10.03 26.39 -3.22
C ASN A 145 8.94 27.06 -2.37
N VAL A 146 8.83 26.66 -1.10
CA VAL A 146 7.82 27.22 -0.18
C VAL A 146 8.04 28.71 0.05
N ARG A 147 9.29 29.13 0.29
CA ARG A 147 9.63 30.54 0.53
C ARG A 147 9.38 31.42 -0.69
N HIS A 148 9.59 30.90 -1.89
CA HIS A 148 9.38 31.67 -3.13
C HIS A 148 7.92 31.79 -3.53
N THR A 149 7.11 30.78 -3.21
CA THR A 149 5.71 30.72 -3.59
C THR A 149 4.79 31.43 -2.60
N TRP A 150 5.01 31.27 -1.29
CA TRP A 150 4.15 31.84 -0.25
C TRP A 150 4.85 32.88 0.61
N LYS A 151 4.14 33.98 0.86
CA LYS A 151 4.58 35.02 1.81
C LYS A 151 4.37 34.54 3.25
N ASN A 152 5.02 35.26 4.18
CA ASN A 152 4.84 35.01 5.62
C ASN A 152 3.36 35.16 6.00
N GLY A 153 2.79 34.12 6.64
CA GLY A 153 1.42 34.10 7.13
C GLY A 153 0.40 33.46 6.20
N GLU A 154 0.66 33.33 4.90
CA GLU A 154 -0.32 32.77 3.95
C GLU A 154 -0.67 31.29 4.25
N LEU A 155 0.27 30.53 4.83
CA LEU A 155 0.08 29.13 5.20
C LEU A 155 -0.42 28.93 6.65
N SER A 156 -0.63 30.00 7.41
CA SER A 156 -1.01 29.91 8.84
C SER A 156 -2.42 29.39 9.12
N ALA A 157 -3.25 29.30 8.09
CA ALA A 157 -4.58 28.72 8.20
C ALA A 157 -4.57 27.19 8.36
N TYR A 158 -3.46 26.53 7.98
CA TYR A 158 -3.31 25.08 8.04
C TYR A 158 -2.68 24.66 9.36
N THR A 159 -3.22 23.62 9.97
CA THR A 159 -2.67 22.96 11.17
C THR A 159 -2.78 21.45 11.03
N PHE A 160 -1.98 20.72 11.81
CA PHE A 160 -1.83 19.28 11.67
C PHE A 160 -1.96 18.58 13.01
N ALA A 161 -2.53 17.39 13.01
CA ALA A 161 -2.65 16.51 14.16
C ALA A 161 -2.64 15.06 13.71
N PRO A 162 -2.33 14.08 14.57
CA PRO A 162 -2.53 12.67 14.22
C PRO A 162 -3.96 12.43 13.72
N LEU A 163 -4.12 11.72 12.59
CA LEU A 163 -5.45 11.40 12.06
C LEU A 163 -6.21 10.47 13.01
N PHE A 164 -5.49 9.59 13.70
CA PHE A 164 -6.02 8.66 14.69
C PHE A 164 -5.34 8.96 16.04
N PRO A 165 -5.83 9.95 16.78
CA PRO A 165 -5.17 10.42 18.00
C PRO A 165 -5.20 9.38 19.12
N GLU A 166 -6.35 8.70 19.28
CA GLU A 166 -6.58 7.66 20.29
C GLU A 166 -7.72 6.75 19.81
N ASN A 167 -8.00 5.69 20.54
CA ASN A 167 -9.08 4.77 20.19
C ASN A 167 -10.45 5.37 20.53
N GLY A 168 -11.48 5.07 19.73
CA GLY A 168 -12.87 5.40 19.98
C GLY A 168 -13.57 6.16 18.86
N GLU A 169 -14.62 6.91 19.20
CA GLU A 169 -15.50 7.57 18.24
C GLU A 169 -14.77 8.55 17.32
N ALA A 170 -13.79 9.27 17.84
CA ALA A 170 -12.97 10.20 17.03
C ALA A 170 -12.16 9.49 15.96
N ASP A 171 -11.68 8.27 16.22
CA ASP A 171 -10.97 7.45 15.23
C ASP A 171 -11.94 6.92 14.17
N GLU A 172 -13.18 6.58 14.54
CA GLU A 172 -14.22 6.12 13.60
C GLU A 172 -14.63 7.24 12.64
N GLU A 173 -14.84 8.46 13.14
CA GLU A 173 -15.11 9.63 12.30
C GLU A 173 -13.94 9.96 11.36
N ALA A 174 -12.70 9.86 11.84
CA ALA A 174 -11.51 10.07 11.04
C ALA A 174 -11.37 9.00 9.95
N ALA A 175 -11.65 7.75 10.27
CA ALA A 175 -11.64 6.65 9.31
C ALA A 175 -12.74 6.81 8.24
N ALA A 176 -13.95 7.19 8.62
CA ALA A 176 -15.05 7.45 7.69
C ALA A 176 -14.70 8.63 6.75
N PHE A 177 -14.11 9.70 7.28
CA PHE A 177 -13.65 10.84 6.49
C PHE A 177 -12.58 10.45 5.48
N ALA A 178 -11.53 9.74 5.92
CA ALA A 178 -10.45 9.30 5.03
C ALA A 178 -10.94 8.26 4.00
N LYS A 179 -11.90 7.40 4.38
CA LYS A 179 -12.55 6.47 3.47
C LYS A 179 -13.27 7.22 2.35
N LYS A 180 -14.08 8.22 2.70
CA LYS A 180 -14.80 9.04 1.72
C LYS A 180 -13.85 9.66 0.70
N LEU A 181 -12.77 10.32 1.15
CA LEU A 181 -11.78 10.91 0.24
C LEU A 181 -11.08 9.87 -0.65
N ASN A 182 -10.78 8.68 -0.11
CA ASN A 182 -10.23 7.59 -0.91
C ASN A 182 -11.20 7.12 -2.01
N GLU A 183 -12.50 7.07 -1.71
CA GLU A 183 -13.54 6.60 -2.63
C GLU A 183 -13.96 7.64 -3.69
N GLU A 184 -13.55 8.89 -3.55
CA GLU A 184 -13.73 9.95 -4.55
C GLU A 184 -12.70 9.86 -5.70
N LYS A 185 -11.64 9.04 -5.55
CA LYS A 185 -10.63 8.84 -6.60
C LYS A 185 -11.19 7.99 -7.76
N PRO A 186 -10.74 8.22 -9.00
CA PRO A 186 -11.16 7.41 -10.14
C PRO A 186 -10.68 5.95 -10.08
N LEU A 187 -9.61 5.70 -9.33
CA LEU A 187 -9.02 4.38 -9.10
C LEU A 187 -8.58 4.27 -7.64
N TYR A 188 -9.13 3.29 -6.92
CA TYR A 188 -8.78 3.05 -5.52
C TYR A 188 -8.98 1.60 -5.10
N VAL A 189 -8.26 1.18 -4.08
CA VAL A 189 -8.54 -0.07 -3.36
C VAL A 189 -9.57 0.22 -2.28
N VAL A 190 -10.63 -0.58 -2.22
CA VAL A 190 -11.65 -0.49 -1.16
C VAL A 190 -11.00 -0.87 0.18
N ARG A 191 -11.16 0.00 1.18
CA ARG A 191 -10.57 -0.16 2.51
C ARG A 191 -11.67 -0.44 3.53
N GLU A 192 -11.70 -1.65 4.07
CA GLU A 192 -12.62 -1.99 5.17
C GLU A 192 -12.09 -1.43 6.50
N ASP A 193 -10.81 -1.62 6.79
CA ASP A 193 -10.11 -1.02 7.92
C ASP A 193 -9.12 0.05 7.43
N VAL A 194 -9.61 1.30 7.36
CA VAL A 194 -8.80 2.45 6.91
C VAL A 194 -7.62 2.70 7.84
N LYS A 195 -7.82 2.58 9.16
CA LYS A 195 -6.77 2.81 10.16
C LYS A 195 -5.61 1.82 10.00
N ALA A 196 -5.92 0.53 9.88
CA ALA A 196 -4.92 -0.50 9.66
C ALA A 196 -4.24 -0.36 8.29
N CYS A 197 -4.98 0.04 7.24
CA CYS A 197 -4.41 0.31 5.92
C CYS A 197 -3.40 1.47 5.96
N LEU A 198 -3.76 2.60 6.57
CA LEU A 198 -2.90 3.78 6.66
C LEU A 198 -1.72 3.62 7.66
N LYS A 199 -1.74 2.60 8.52
CA LYS A 199 -0.63 2.24 9.40
C LYS A 199 0.32 1.19 8.82
N THR A 200 -0.02 0.61 7.69
CA THR A 200 0.82 -0.39 7.03
C THR A 200 2.17 0.21 6.64
N PHE A 201 3.25 -0.54 6.86
CA PHE A 201 4.64 -0.12 6.64
C PHE A 201 5.12 1.06 7.50
N GLY A 202 4.47 1.33 8.63
CA GLY A 202 4.85 2.39 9.55
C GLY A 202 4.48 3.78 9.06
N GLU A 203 3.51 3.88 8.17
CA GLU A 203 2.98 5.16 7.71
C GLU A 203 2.38 5.95 8.87
N GLN A 204 2.72 7.23 8.93
CA GLN A 204 2.11 8.18 9.85
C GLN A 204 0.93 8.84 9.15
N ALA A 205 -0.27 8.64 9.68
CA ALA A 205 -1.48 9.29 9.19
C ALA A 205 -1.74 10.59 9.94
N ILE A 206 -1.76 11.70 9.23
CA ILE A 206 -1.89 13.07 9.75
C ILE A 206 -3.16 13.71 9.19
N ALA A 207 -4.02 14.25 10.03
CA ALA A 207 -5.15 15.06 9.63
C ALA A 207 -4.69 16.47 9.23
N ILE A 208 -5.26 16.99 8.16
CA ILE A 208 -5.06 18.36 7.68
C ILE A 208 -6.27 19.18 8.08
N TRP A 209 -6.03 20.26 8.81
CA TRP A 209 -7.05 21.23 9.24
C TRP A 209 -6.81 22.58 8.58
N LYS A 210 -7.87 23.27 8.22
CA LYS A 210 -7.83 24.67 7.72
C LYS A 210 -8.87 25.49 8.45
N ASN A 211 -8.45 26.56 9.14
CA ASN A 211 -9.32 27.41 9.95
C ASN A 211 -10.18 26.64 10.97
N GLY A 212 -9.69 25.54 11.52
CA GLY A 212 -10.38 24.71 12.52
C GLY A 212 -11.29 23.64 11.93
N GLU A 213 -11.40 23.52 10.60
CA GLU A 213 -12.14 22.46 9.92
C GLU A 213 -11.18 21.41 9.35
N ARG A 214 -11.51 20.13 9.50
CA ARG A 214 -10.73 19.04 8.90
C ARG A 214 -11.03 18.99 7.40
N ILE A 215 -10.00 19.23 6.58
CA ILE A 215 -10.12 19.29 5.13
C ILE A 215 -9.43 18.16 4.39
N GLY A 216 -8.63 17.34 5.07
CA GLY A 216 -7.88 16.28 4.41
C GLY A 216 -7.04 15.44 5.35
N TYR A 217 -6.22 14.60 4.76
CA TYR A 217 -5.18 13.84 5.46
C TYR A 217 -3.97 13.64 4.56
N LEU A 218 -2.84 13.30 5.19
CA LEU A 218 -1.64 12.82 4.51
C LEU A 218 -1.08 11.61 5.26
N ALA A 219 -0.48 10.70 4.51
CA ALA A 219 0.24 9.54 5.02
C ALA A 219 1.72 9.66 4.65
N LEU A 220 2.59 9.45 5.64
CA LEU A 220 4.04 9.66 5.53
C LEU A 220 4.79 8.37 5.87
N CYS A 221 5.77 8.04 5.04
CA CYS A 221 6.78 7.03 5.31
C CYS A 221 8.13 7.70 5.57
N GLY A 222 8.85 7.26 6.61
CA GLY A 222 10.17 7.81 6.95
C GLY A 222 10.20 9.30 7.30
N GLY A 223 9.04 9.89 7.64
CA GLY A 223 8.91 11.27 8.13
C GLY A 223 8.85 12.36 7.07
N ASN A 224 9.35 12.15 5.87
CA ASN A 224 9.36 13.15 4.79
C ASN A 224 8.90 12.63 3.43
N GLN A 225 8.54 11.36 3.31
CA GLN A 225 7.98 10.81 2.09
C GLN A 225 6.45 10.77 2.20
N VAL A 226 5.76 11.64 1.48
CA VAL A 226 4.31 11.62 1.33
C VAL A 226 3.96 10.52 0.34
N VAL A 227 3.30 9.47 0.82
CA VAL A 227 2.88 8.33 0.02
C VAL A 227 1.42 8.41 -0.39
N GLU A 228 0.63 9.17 0.36
CA GLU A 228 -0.74 9.50 0.05
C GLU A 228 -1.11 10.85 0.69
N ALA A 229 -1.83 11.69 -0.04
CA ALA A 229 -2.41 12.92 0.51
C ALA A 229 -3.69 13.25 -0.25
N GLU A 230 -4.79 13.44 0.51
CA GLU A 230 -6.10 13.76 -0.03
C GLU A 230 -6.70 14.94 0.70
N VAL A 231 -7.36 15.83 -0.05
CA VAL A 231 -8.03 17.03 0.44
C VAL A 231 -9.40 17.16 -0.21
N LEU A 232 -10.33 17.85 0.47
CA LEU A 232 -11.67 18.12 -0.06
C LEU A 232 -11.63 18.98 -1.32
N GLU A 233 -10.78 20.01 -1.31
CA GLU A 233 -10.65 20.97 -2.42
C GLU A 233 -9.22 20.91 -2.98
N GLU A 234 -9.07 20.59 -4.26
CA GLU A 234 -7.77 20.40 -4.91
C GLU A 234 -6.80 21.61 -4.75
N GLN A 235 -7.36 22.83 -4.66
CA GLN A 235 -6.58 24.04 -4.42
C GLN A 235 -5.86 24.07 -3.07
N ASP A 236 -6.27 23.24 -2.10
CA ASP A 236 -5.64 23.12 -0.78
C ASP A 236 -4.50 22.09 -0.76
N PHE A 237 -4.35 21.26 -1.79
CA PHE A 237 -3.41 20.17 -1.81
C PHE A 237 -1.95 20.63 -1.62
N VAL A 238 -1.44 21.49 -2.50
CA VAL A 238 -0.03 21.95 -2.43
C VAL A 238 0.19 22.90 -1.25
N PRO A 239 -0.70 23.89 -0.96
CA PRO A 239 -0.56 24.73 0.23
C PRO A 239 -0.51 23.94 1.55
N ALA A 240 -1.32 22.87 1.70
CA ALA A 240 -1.28 22.04 2.90
C ALA A 240 0.06 21.29 3.05
N LEU A 241 0.61 20.75 1.96
CA LEU A 241 1.94 20.10 2.00
C LEU A 241 3.06 21.10 2.33
N ALA A 242 3.00 22.32 1.76
CA ALA A 242 3.94 23.39 2.06
C ALA A 242 3.85 23.84 3.53
N ALA A 243 2.62 23.94 4.07
CA ALA A 243 2.39 24.25 5.48
C ALA A 243 2.96 23.16 6.40
N TYR A 244 2.72 21.88 6.05
CA TYR A 244 3.24 20.74 6.80
C TYR A 244 4.77 20.73 6.84
N LEU A 245 5.43 20.94 5.70
CA LEU A 245 6.89 21.07 5.63
C LEU A 245 7.41 22.15 6.58
N LYS A 246 6.77 23.33 6.57
CA LYS A 246 7.17 24.47 7.39
C LYS A 246 6.92 24.26 8.88
N GLU A 247 5.74 23.72 9.26
CA GLU A 247 5.37 23.50 10.66
C GLU A 247 6.29 22.45 11.34
N ASN A 248 6.67 21.43 10.58
CA ASN A 248 7.54 20.37 11.09
C ASN A 248 9.05 20.65 10.86
N ALA A 249 9.41 21.84 10.39
CA ALA A 249 10.79 22.26 10.14
C ALA A 249 11.56 21.24 9.27
N LEU A 250 10.90 20.66 8.28
CA LEU A 250 11.52 19.73 7.34
C LEU A 250 12.26 20.50 6.26
N ASP A 251 13.39 19.97 5.80
CA ASP A 251 14.14 20.55 4.68
C ASP A 251 13.42 20.35 3.35
N PHE A 252 12.74 19.17 3.21
CA PHE A 252 12.01 18.80 2.00
C PHE A 252 10.98 17.71 2.25
N LEU A 253 10.04 17.58 1.29
CA LEU A 253 9.13 16.45 1.14
C LEU A 253 9.34 15.78 -0.22
N PHE A 254 9.37 14.45 -0.25
CA PHE A 254 9.12 13.67 -1.46
C PHE A 254 7.62 13.37 -1.54
N ILE A 255 6.99 13.74 -2.65
CA ILE A 255 5.55 13.59 -2.86
C ILE A 255 5.34 12.64 -4.04
N SER A 256 4.89 11.43 -3.76
CA SER A 256 4.60 10.42 -4.80
C SER A 256 3.13 10.44 -5.14
N ILE A 257 2.80 10.67 -6.42
CA ILE A 257 1.43 10.64 -6.93
C ILE A 257 1.33 9.76 -8.18
N PRO A 258 0.21 9.05 -8.38
CA PRO A 258 -0.05 8.32 -9.63
C PRO A 258 -0.10 9.26 -10.84
N VAL A 259 0.32 8.76 -12.01
CA VAL A 259 0.35 9.60 -13.23
C VAL A 259 -1.02 10.06 -13.73
N TYR A 260 -2.09 9.40 -13.31
CA TYR A 260 -3.45 9.79 -13.67
C TYR A 260 -4.00 10.96 -12.84
N GLU A 261 -3.39 11.32 -11.72
CA GLU A 261 -3.74 12.49 -10.91
C GLU A 261 -3.14 13.78 -11.52
N THR A 262 -3.61 14.12 -12.71
CA THR A 262 -3.03 15.19 -13.52
C THR A 262 -3.20 16.57 -12.91
N GLY A 263 -4.28 16.84 -12.18
CA GLY A 263 -4.51 18.09 -11.46
C GLY A 263 -3.45 18.31 -10.37
N LYS A 264 -3.26 17.33 -9.49
CA LYS A 264 -2.22 17.37 -8.45
C LYS A 264 -0.82 17.52 -9.06
N ALA A 265 -0.54 16.81 -10.18
CA ALA A 265 0.73 16.91 -10.89
C ALA A 265 0.96 18.30 -11.45
N ALA A 266 -0.05 18.93 -12.05
CA ALA A 266 0.02 20.29 -12.55
C ALA A 266 0.29 21.29 -11.42
N ALA A 267 -0.48 21.22 -10.33
CA ALA A 267 -0.31 22.12 -9.18
C ALA A 267 1.08 21.99 -8.53
N LEU A 268 1.61 20.77 -8.39
CA LEU A 268 2.98 20.58 -7.90
C LEU A 268 4.04 21.10 -8.87
N SER A 269 3.81 20.99 -10.18
CA SER A 269 4.75 21.47 -11.20
C SER A 269 4.88 23.00 -11.25
N GLU A 270 3.89 23.73 -10.75
CA GLU A 270 3.95 25.20 -10.62
C GLU A 270 4.86 25.64 -9.47
N VAL A 271 5.09 24.77 -8.49
CA VAL A 271 5.82 25.09 -7.27
C VAL A 271 7.17 24.37 -7.20
N CYS A 272 7.21 23.08 -7.55
CA CYS A 272 8.42 22.26 -7.46
C CYS A 272 9.27 22.41 -8.73
N GLU A 273 10.56 22.75 -8.57
CA GLU A 273 11.51 22.80 -9.69
C GLU A 273 11.93 21.42 -10.20
N SER A 274 11.81 20.39 -9.36
CA SER A 274 12.27 19.04 -9.66
C SER A 274 11.20 17.99 -9.46
N PHE A 275 11.02 17.12 -10.46
CA PHE A 275 10.27 15.89 -10.33
C PHE A 275 10.82 14.79 -11.24
N THR A 276 10.51 13.55 -10.93
CA THR A 276 10.79 12.41 -11.80
C THR A 276 9.49 11.70 -12.15
N LYS A 277 9.39 11.21 -13.40
CA LYS A 277 8.38 10.22 -13.80
C LYS A 277 9.06 8.87 -13.90
N GLU A 278 8.58 7.91 -13.13
CA GLU A 278 9.17 6.58 -13.11
C GLU A 278 8.11 5.48 -13.20
N ARG A 279 8.48 4.36 -13.81
CA ARG A 279 7.70 3.15 -13.71
C ARG A 279 7.98 2.51 -12.36
N CYS A 280 6.93 2.18 -11.61
CA CYS A 280 7.06 1.37 -10.41
C CYS A 280 7.45 -0.05 -10.83
N GLY A 281 8.75 -0.32 -10.89
CA GLY A 281 9.27 -1.56 -11.44
C GLY A 281 8.96 -2.81 -10.62
N SER A 282 8.62 -2.63 -9.35
CA SER A 282 8.19 -3.71 -8.46
C SER A 282 6.68 -3.97 -8.53
N ALA A 283 5.86 -2.96 -8.85
CA ALA A 283 4.42 -3.12 -8.99
C ALA A 283 4.08 -3.88 -10.27
N MET A 284 3.57 -5.09 -10.12
CA MET A 284 3.27 -6.01 -11.22
C MET A 284 1.86 -6.54 -11.11
N TYR A 285 1.24 -6.76 -12.27
CA TYR A 285 -0.13 -7.22 -12.38
C TYR A 285 -0.22 -8.44 -13.30
N ARG A 286 -1.08 -9.39 -12.92
CA ARG A 286 -1.57 -10.46 -13.77
C ARG A 286 -3.06 -10.28 -13.94
N ILE A 287 -3.52 -10.06 -15.16
CA ILE A 287 -4.94 -9.88 -15.49
C ILE A 287 -5.50 -11.21 -15.95
N PHE A 288 -6.63 -11.65 -15.35
CA PHE A 288 -7.38 -12.84 -15.76
C PHE A 288 -8.50 -12.46 -16.73
N GLN A 289 -9.21 -11.36 -16.47
CA GLN A 289 -10.35 -10.88 -17.22
C GLN A 289 -10.04 -9.55 -17.89
N PHE A 290 -9.40 -9.61 -19.07
CA PHE A 290 -8.95 -8.40 -19.78
C PHE A 290 -10.09 -7.45 -20.15
N ALA A 291 -11.24 -7.99 -20.60
CA ALA A 291 -12.39 -7.16 -20.94
C ALA A 291 -12.85 -6.32 -19.75
N ASP A 292 -13.07 -6.96 -18.60
CA ASP A 292 -13.57 -6.28 -17.39
C ASP A 292 -12.59 -5.22 -16.87
N VAL A 293 -11.28 -5.51 -16.93
CA VAL A 293 -10.23 -4.60 -16.44
C VAL A 293 -10.00 -3.42 -17.38
N ILE A 294 -10.10 -3.62 -18.70
CA ILE A 294 -9.90 -2.52 -19.67
C ILE A 294 -11.13 -1.61 -19.74
N GLU A 295 -12.32 -2.16 -19.55
CA GLU A 295 -13.56 -1.39 -19.57
C GLU A 295 -13.82 -0.63 -18.24
N ALA A 296 -13.09 -0.94 -17.19
CA ALA A 296 -13.13 -0.22 -15.93
C ALA A 296 -12.21 1.01 -15.97
#